data_3d051fbfe14260211e7cca394df37df1
#
_entry.id   3d051fbfe14260211e7cca394df37df1
#
_cell.length_a   1.000
_cell.length_b   1.000
_cell.length_c   1.000
_cell.angle_alpha   90.00
_cell.angle_beta   90.00
_cell.angle_gamma   90.00
#
_symmetry.space_group_name_H-M   'P 1'
#
loop_
_entity.id
_entity.type
_entity.pdbx_description
1 polymer ?
#
loop_
_entity_poly.entity_id
_entity_poly.type
_entity_poly.pdbx_seq_one_letter_code
_entity_poly.pdbx_strand_id
1 'polypeptide(L)'
;MSSDDPQSLTGRLKALLPPPIAERLTSLRLTEGRTIVVLDASGLAAEDREALEADTRAALRDAPEIGELHVALTADRAADGGAAAAPRRRIVAVASGKGGVGKSTVATNLAVALMRAGHRVGVVDADIYGPSQSRLLGTEGQRPIAREKKLIPVQSRWGVPVLSMAHLAEPGQAIAWRGPMAGNALVQMLDGDWTDVDVLVVDLPPGTGDIQLTMLQKFKPDGAVIVSTPQDLALIDATRAIALFDKAGVPVIGLVENMAGYACPHCGEVSDPFGRGGAEAAAGEMDHPFLGRIPLDIAIRRESDAGTPTAAGEGPQAQAFARIAESVAEWLVGK
;
A
#
# COMPACT_ATOMS: atom_id res chain seq x y z
N MET A 1 15.11 -14.37 37.44
CA MET A 1 14.28 -15.51 37.82
C MET A 1 13.46 -15.88 36.58
N SER A 2 13.57 -17.12 36.10
CA SER A 2 12.91 -17.56 34.88
C SER A 2 11.40 -17.67 35.10
N SER A 3 10.59 -17.29 34.14
CA SER A 3 9.09 -17.36 34.19
C SER A 3 8.54 -18.77 34.31
N ASP A 4 9.37 -19.81 34.26
CA ASP A 4 9.00 -21.21 34.26
C ASP A 4 9.32 -21.94 35.61
N ASP A 5 9.72 -21.19 36.64
CA ASP A 5 9.90 -21.77 37.97
C ASP A 5 8.52 -22.18 38.55
N PRO A 6 8.30 -23.48 38.92
CA PRO A 6 7.03 -23.93 39.49
C PRO A 6 6.63 -23.22 40.78
N GLN A 7 7.56 -22.58 41.47
CA GLN A 7 7.31 -21.79 42.66
C GLN A 7 6.93 -20.35 42.36
N SER A 8 7.08 -19.89 41.10
CA SER A 8 6.62 -18.59 40.68
C SER A 8 5.10 -18.56 40.56
N LEU A 9 4.49 -17.38 40.72
CA LEU A 9 3.04 -17.20 40.56
C LEU A 9 2.54 -17.67 39.18
N THR A 10 3.33 -17.37 38.16
CA THR A 10 3.06 -17.81 36.76
C THR A 10 3.12 -19.32 36.62
N GLY A 11 4.07 -20.01 37.30
CA GLY A 11 4.17 -21.47 37.30
C GLY A 11 2.97 -22.16 37.96
N ARG A 12 2.47 -21.59 39.07
CA ARG A 12 1.25 -22.14 39.75
C ARG A 12 0.00 -21.98 38.88
N LEU A 13 -0.17 -20.82 38.22
CA LEU A 13 -1.30 -20.61 37.31
C LEU A 13 -1.23 -21.50 36.07
N LYS A 14 -0.04 -21.76 35.53
CA LYS A 14 0.13 -22.74 34.44
C LYS A 14 -0.28 -24.14 34.85
N ALA A 15 0.00 -24.54 36.10
CA ALA A 15 -0.35 -25.86 36.61
C ALA A 15 -1.86 -26.06 36.83
N LEU A 16 -2.65 -24.99 36.88
CA LEU A 16 -4.12 -25.06 36.96
C LEU A 16 -4.78 -25.32 35.61
N LEU A 17 -4.06 -25.09 34.51
CA LEU A 17 -4.60 -25.29 33.16
C LEU A 17 -4.62 -26.79 32.80
N PRO A 18 -5.74 -27.32 32.28
CA PRO A 18 -5.78 -28.68 31.72
C PRO A 18 -4.70 -28.87 30.63
N PRO A 19 -4.16 -30.12 30.52
CA PRO A 19 -3.08 -30.39 29.54
C PRO A 19 -3.34 -29.88 28.12
N PRO A 20 -4.54 -30.06 27.52
CA PRO A 20 -4.82 -29.57 26.18
C PRO A 20 -4.75 -28.02 26.04
N ILE A 21 -5.04 -27.30 27.13
CA ILE A 21 -4.96 -25.84 27.18
C ILE A 21 -3.53 -25.41 27.46
N ALA A 22 -2.83 -26.09 28.35
CA ALA A 22 -1.45 -25.81 28.71
C ALA A 22 -0.50 -25.97 27.52
N GLU A 23 -0.72 -26.92 26.62
CA GLU A 23 0.03 -27.17 25.40
C GLU A 23 -0.13 -26.03 24.39
N ARG A 24 -1.26 -25.32 24.43
CA ARG A 24 -1.56 -24.18 23.57
C ARG A 24 -1.19 -22.82 24.16
N LEU A 25 -0.65 -22.83 25.40
CA LEU A 25 -0.28 -21.60 26.08
C LEU A 25 0.95 -20.93 25.45
N THR A 26 0.76 -19.79 24.80
CA THR A 26 1.85 -18.98 24.22
C THR A 26 2.44 -18.00 25.21
N SER A 27 1.62 -17.38 26.06
CA SER A 27 2.07 -16.41 27.07
C SER A 27 1.07 -16.30 28.22
N LEU A 28 1.60 -16.15 29.45
CA LEU A 28 0.83 -15.81 30.63
C LEU A 28 1.55 -14.67 31.35
N ARG A 29 0.87 -13.54 31.50
CA ARG A 29 1.41 -12.33 32.13
C ARG A 29 0.48 -11.85 33.23
N LEU A 30 1.08 -11.51 34.36
CA LEU A 30 0.41 -10.82 35.46
C LEU A 30 0.93 -9.40 35.52
N THR A 31 0.02 -8.45 35.54
CA THR A 31 0.24 -7.04 35.81
C THR A 31 -0.68 -6.61 36.94
N GLU A 32 -0.42 -5.51 37.62
CA GLU A 32 -1.21 -5.05 38.75
C GLU A 32 -2.72 -5.08 38.46
N GLY A 33 -3.43 -6.08 39.04
CA GLY A 33 -4.88 -6.27 38.90
C GLY A 33 -5.36 -6.93 37.61
N ARG A 34 -4.47 -7.37 36.69
CA ARG A 34 -4.86 -8.03 35.43
C ARG A 34 -4.01 -9.25 35.13
N THR A 35 -4.67 -10.31 34.68
CA THR A 35 -4.04 -11.53 34.18
C THR A 35 -4.35 -11.68 32.71
N ILE A 36 -3.31 -11.74 31.86
CA ILE A 36 -3.43 -11.92 30.42
C ILE A 36 -2.92 -13.31 30.05
N VAL A 37 -3.80 -14.14 29.48
CA VAL A 37 -3.50 -15.46 28.95
C VAL A 37 -3.60 -15.42 27.43
N VAL A 38 -2.55 -15.82 26.73
CA VAL A 38 -2.52 -15.91 25.27
C VAL A 38 -2.38 -17.35 24.87
N LEU A 39 -3.33 -17.88 24.10
CA LEU A 39 -3.38 -19.25 23.62
C LEU A 39 -3.29 -19.31 22.10
N ASP A 40 -2.60 -20.32 21.60
CA ASP A 40 -2.57 -20.64 20.17
C ASP A 40 -3.83 -21.42 19.78
N ALA A 41 -4.71 -20.77 19.02
CA ALA A 41 -5.93 -21.34 18.48
C ALA A 41 -5.79 -21.71 16.98
N SER A 42 -4.56 -21.83 16.47
CA SER A 42 -4.30 -22.25 15.09
C SER A 42 -4.89 -23.64 14.84
N GLY A 43 -5.59 -23.79 13.70
CA GLY A 43 -6.21 -25.04 13.28
C GLY A 43 -7.54 -25.40 13.98
N LEU A 44 -8.05 -24.56 14.89
CA LEU A 44 -9.33 -24.78 15.55
C LEU A 44 -10.50 -24.16 14.78
N ALA A 45 -11.65 -24.86 14.73
CA ALA A 45 -12.92 -24.31 14.25
C ALA A 45 -13.45 -23.22 15.22
N ALA A 46 -14.43 -22.43 14.77
CA ALA A 46 -14.97 -21.32 15.58
C ALA A 46 -15.55 -21.80 16.92
N GLU A 47 -16.31 -22.90 16.91
CA GLU A 47 -16.89 -23.53 18.10
C GLU A 47 -15.83 -24.03 19.10
N ASP A 48 -14.73 -24.60 18.58
CA ASP A 48 -13.62 -25.07 19.41
C ASP A 48 -12.82 -23.93 20.04
N ARG A 49 -12.75 -22.76 19.36
CA ARG A 49 -12.13 -21.55 19.90
C ARG A 49 -12.93 -20.98 21.07
N GLU A 50 -14.25 -20.92 20.91
CA GLU A 50 -15.14 -20.47 21.99
C GLU A 50 -15.07 -21.42 23.20
N ALA A 51 -15.02 -22.73 22.96
CA ALA A 51 -14.83 -23.72 24.01
C ALA A 51 -13.48 -23.56 24.72
N LEU A 52 -12.39 -23.40 23.96
CA LEU A 52 -11.04 -23.16 24.49
C LEU A 52 -10.97 -21.91 25.40
N GLU A 53 -11.63 -20.82 24.99
CA GLU A 53 -11.71 -19.60 25.80
C GLU A 53 -12.52 -19.83 27.08
N ALA A 54 -13.70 -20.48 26.97
CA ALA A 54 -14.57 -20.75 28.10
C ALA A 54 -13.91 -21.67 29.12
N ASP A 55 -13.26 -22.74 28.66
CA ASP A 55 -12.57 -23.71 29.52
C ASP A 55 -11.36 -23.07 30.22
N THR A 56 -10.63 -22.20 29.52
CA THR A 56 -9.52 -21.44 30.13
C THR A 56 -10.01 -20.49 31.22
N ARG A 57 -11.14 -19.82 30.99
CA ARG A 57 -11.77 -18.94 31.99
C ARG A 57 -12.27 -19.78 33.20
N ALA A 58 -12.83 -20.94 32.96
CA ALA A 58 -13.30 -21.84 34.00
C ALA A 58 -12.15 -22.37 34.85
N ALA A 59 -11.05 -22.80 34.21
CA ALA A 59 -9.89 -23.38 34.93
C ALA A 59 -9.17 -22.35 35.84
N LEU A 60 -9.23 -21.07 35.50
CA LEU A 60 -8.55 -20.01 36.24
C LEU A 60 -9.49 -19.22 37.17
N ARG A 61 -10.79 -19.45 37.14
CA ARG A 61 -11.82 -18.67 37.86
C ARG A 61 -11.57 -18.55 39.36
N ASP A 62 -11.14 -19.65 39.98
CA ASP A 62 -11.06 -19.75 41.44
C ASP A 62 -9.64 -19.49 41.99
N ALA A 63 -8.70 -19.04 41.11
CA ALA A 63 -7.35 -18.73 41.53
C ALA A 63 -7.32 -17.35 42.23
N PRO A 64 -6.95 -17.29 43.54
CA PRO A 64 -7.05 -16.06 44.35
C PRO A 64 -6.12 -14.95 43.91
N GLU A 65 -5.14 -15.27 43.10
CA GLU A 65 -4.14 -14.31 42.58
C GLU A 65 -4.57 -13.63 41.27
N ILE A 66 -5.71 -14.03 40.67
CA ILE A 66 -6.19 -13.51 39.40
C ILE A 66 -7.10 -12.29 39.65
N GLY A 67 -6.69 -11.12 39.13
CA GLY A 67 -7.57 -9.98 39.04
C GLY A 67 -8.52 -10.12 37.84
N GLU A 68 -8.58 -9.07 36.99
CA GLU A 68 -9.35 -9.10 35.74
C GLU A 68 -8.68 -10.06 34.73
N LEU A 69 -9.35 -11.19 34.37
CA LEU A 69 -8.82 -12.20 33.46
C LEU A 69 -9.15 -11.86 32.00
N HIS A 70 -8.11 -11.63 31.20
CA HIS A 70 -8.19 -11.47 29.76
C HIS A 70 -7.60 -12.70 29.07
N VAL A 71 -8.43 -13.43 28.33
CA VAL A 71 -8.00 -14.54 27.46
C VAL A 71 -7.96 -14.03 26.03
N ALA A 72 -6.81 -14.08 25.39
CA ALA A 72 -6.60 -13.73 23.99
C ALA A 72 -6.22 -15.00 23.20
N LEU A 73 -6.93 -15.26 22.11
CA LEU A 73 -6.62 -16.32 21.18
C LEU A 73 -5.82 -15.79 20.01
N THR A 74 -4.64 -16.33 19.79
CA THR A 74 -3.88 -16.11 18.56
C THR A 74 -4.17 -17.30 17.64
N ALA A 75 -4.66 -17.01 16.45
CA ALA A 75 -4.74 -18.01 15.39
C ALA A 75 -3.97 -17.48 14.20
N ASP A 76 -3.07 -18.26 13.64
CA ASP A 76 -2.70 -18.06 12.27
C ASP A 76 -3.99 -18.08 11.46
N ARG A 77 -4.18 -17.08 10.61
CA ARG A 77 -5.37 -17.01 9.76
C ARG A 77 -5.34 -18.25 8.87
N ALA A 78 -5.98 -19.34 9.36
CA ALA A 78 -6.18 -20.51 8.54
C ALA A 78 -6.88 -20.04 7.27
N ALA A 79 -6.33 -20.35 6.11
CA ALA A 79 -7.04 -20.21 4.87
C ALA A 79 -8.35 -20.98 5.02
N ASP A 80 -9.48 -20.27 5.10
CA ASP A 80 -10.80 -20.86 5.10
C ASP A 80 -10.89 -21.80 3.90
N GLY A 81 -10.82 -23.12 4.18
CA GLY A 81 -10.99 -24.11 3.15
C GLY A 81 -12.45 -24.10 2.70
N GLY A 82 -12.71 -23.61 1.46
CA GLY A 82 -13.97 -23.90 0.83
C GLY A 82 -14.76 -22.79 0.14
N ALA A 83 -14.26 -21.56 0.06
CA ALA A 83 -14.61 -20.65 -1.04
C ALA A 83 -13.32 -20.40 -1.81
N ALA A 84 -13.32 -20.48 -3.13
CA ALA A 84 -12.18 -20.07 -3.95
C ALA A 84 -11.79 -18.68 -3.46
N ALA A 85 -10.63 -18.57 -2.80
CA ALA A 85 -10.17 -17.32 -2.22
C ALA A 85 -10.23 -16.30 -3.35
N ALA A 86 -11.02 -15.23 -3.17
CA ALA A 86 -11.06 -14.14 -4.13
C ALA A 86 -9.59 -13.79 -4.43
N PRO A 87 -9.18 -13.68 -5.69
CA PRO A 87 -7.78 -13.49 -6.04
C PRO A 87 -7.24 -12.31 -5.22
N ARG A 88 -6.15 -12.55 -4.49
CA ARG A 88 -5.54 -11.54 -3.63
C ARG A 88 -5.26 -10.31 -4.48
N ARG A 89 -5.87 -9.18 -4.13
CA ARG A 89 -5.60 -7.90 -4.78
C ARG A 89 -4.11 -7.57 -4.72
N ARG A 90 -3.51 -7.29 -5.87
CA ARG A 90 -2.11 -6.88 -5.99
C ARG A 90 -1.96 -5.40 -5.68
N ILE A 91 -0.92 -5.01 -5.01
CA ILE A 91 -0.62 -3.62 -4.66
C ILE A 91 0.67 -3.20 -5.35
N VAL A 92 0.57 -2.21 -6.25
CA VAL A 92 1.69 -1.58 -6.94
C VAL A 92 1.91 -0.19 -6.36
N ALA A 93 3.02 0.01 -5.67
CA ALA A 93 3.41 1.31 -5.16
C ALA A 93 4.06 2.14 -6.28
N VAL A 94 3.67 3.40 -6.42
CA VAL A 94 4.37 4.37 -7.27
C VAL A 94 5.08 5.36 -6.36
N ALA A 95 6.40 5.39 -6.44
CA ALA A 95 7.25 6.16 -5.54
C ALA A 95 8.23 7.04 -6.31
N SER A 96 8.78 8.04 -5.64
CA SER A 96 9.86 8.87 -6.15
C SER A 96 10.73 9.36 -5.01
N GLY A 97 12.01 9.60 -5.27
CA GLY A 97 12.94 10.12 -4.27
C GLY A 97 12.69 11.58 -3.92
N LYS A 98 12.15 12.39 -4.86
CA LYS A 98 11.82 13.81 -4.63
C LYS A 98 10.48 14.19 -5.23
N GLY A 99 9.95 15.35 -4.81
CA GLY A 99 8.76 15.96 -5.38
C GLY A 99 9.02 16.59 -6.76
N GLY A 100 7.96 16.76 -7.55
CA GLY A 100 8.02 17.47 -8.85
C GLY A 100 8.49 16.61 -10.04
N VAL A 101 8.78 15.34 -9.87
CA VAL A 101 9.18 14.42 -10.96
C VAL A 101 8.00 13.90 -11.80
N GLY A 102 6.76 14.28 -11.46
CA GLY A 102 5.55 13.84 -12.16
C GLY A 102 5.04 12.46 -11.73
N LYS A 103 5.42 11.99 -10.54
CA LYS A 103 5.01 10.70 -9.95
C LYS A 103 3.50 10.45 -10.06
N SER A 104 2.67 11.40 -9.62
CA SER A 104 1.21 11.28 -9.61
C SER A 104 0.61 11.21 -11.01
N THR A 105 1.16 11.94 -11.97
CA THR A 105 0.79 11.83 -13.40
C THR A 105 1.11 10.43 -13.92
N VAL A 106 2.28 9.88 -13.57
CA VAL A 106 2.65 8.51 -13.95
C VAL A 106 1.72 7.50 -13.30
N ALA A 107 1.42 7.63 -12.00
CA ALA A 107 0.51 6.74 -11.28
C ALA A 107 -0.90 6.70 -11.90
N THR A 108 -1.48 7.88 -12.19
CA THR A 108 -2.77 7.99 -12.86
C THR A 108 -2.77 7.30 -14.21
N ASN A 109 -1.78 7.62 -15.05
CA ASN A 109 -1.72 7.09 -16.41
C ASN A 109 -1.37 5.59 -16.45
N LEU A 110 -0.56 5.11 -15.52
CA LEU A 110 -0.32 3.67 -15.32
C LEU A 110 -1.63 2.96 -14.97
N ALA A 111 -2.41 3.48 -14.03
CA ALA A 111 -3.68 2.89 -13.65
C ALA A 111 -4.68 2.83 -14.82
N VAL A 112 -4.81 3.92 -15.59
CA VAL A 112 -5.69 3.97 -16.75
C VAL A 112 -5.19 3.05 -17.87
N ALA A 113 -3.88 2.98 -18.12
CA ALA A 113 -3.30 2.08 -19.12
C ALA A 113 -3.50 0.60 -18.75
N LEU A 114 -3.28 0.23 -17.49
CA LEU A 114 -3.58 -1.13 -16.99
C LEU A 114 -5.07 -1.48 -17.12
N MET A 115 -5.96 -0.53 -16.81
CA MET A 115 -7.40 -0.73 -17.00
C MET A 115 -7.76 -0.96 -18.47
N ARG A 116 -7.17 -0.19 -19.38
CA ARG A 116 -7.35 -0.39 -20.83
C ARG A 116 -6.78 -1.72 -21.32
N ALA A 117 -5.76 -2.25 -20.66
CA ALA A 117 -5.22 -3.59 -20.92
C ALA A 117 -6.10 -4.73 -20.34
N GLY A 118 -7.24 -4.40 -19.71
CA GLY A 118 -8.22 -5.38 -19.22
C GLY A 118 -8.12 -5.73 -17.74
N HIS A 119 -7.27 -5.06 -16.96
CA HIS A 119 -7.19 -5.24 -15.52
C HIS A 119 -8.27 -4.40 -14.80
N ARG A 120 -8.77 -4.89 -13.67
CA ARG A 120 -9.65 -4.12 -12.78
C ARG A 120 -8.77 -3.33 -11.81
N VAL A 121 -8.60 -2.05 -12.07
CA VAL A 121 -7.61 -1.21 -11.38
C VAL A 121 -8.28 -0.15 -10.53
N GLY A 122 -7.78 0.04 -9.30
CA GLY A 122 -8.13 1.17 -8.44
C GLY A 122 -6.90 2.01 -8.11
N VAL A 123 -7.13 3.24 -7.64
CA VAL A 123 -6.06 4.17 -7.24
C VAL A 123 -6.25 4.62 -5.80
N VAL A 124 -5.16 4.57 -5.02
CA VAL A 124 -5.06 5.23 -3.73
C VAL A 124 -4.04 6.36 -3.80
N ASP A 125 -4.48 7.56 -3.49
CA ASP A 125 -3.62 8.74 -3.35
C ASP A 125 -3.22 8.92 -1.89
N ALA A 126 -2.02 8.53 -1.58
CA ALA A 126 -1.44 8.61 -0.24
C ALA A 126 -0.56 9.86 -0.03
N ASP A 127 -0.47 10.76 -1.03
CA ASP A 127 0.30 11.99 -0.90
C ASP A 127 -0.47 13.03 -0.06
N ILE A 128 -0.16 13.10 1.23
CA ILE A 128 -0.79 14.06 2.15
C ILE A 128 -0.38 15.51 1.94
N TYR A 129 0.76 15.73 1.29
CA TYR A 129 1.30 17.08 1.10
C TYR A 129 0.76 17.74 -0.15
N GLY A 130 0.44 16.96 -1.17
CA GLY A 130 -0.08 17.45 -2.44
C GLY A 130 -0.98 16.42 -3.13
N PRO A 131 -2.11 16.03 -2.49
CA PRO A 131 -2.98 15.03 -3.09
C PRO A 131 -3.53 15.53 -4.41
N SER A 132 -3.35 14.75 -5.46
CA SER A 132 -3.61 15.18 -6.83
C SER A 132 -4.44 14.19 -7.66
N GLN A 133 -4.63 12.96 -7.19
CA GLN A 133 -5.33 11.92 -7.94
C GLN A 133 -6.80 12.26 -8.17
N SER A 134 -7.44 12.97 -7.21
CA SER A 134 -8.83 13.45 -7.40
C SER A 134 -8.95 14.39 -8.59
N ARG A 135 -7.98 15.29 -8.80
CA ARG A 135 -7.92 16.19 -9.95
C ARG A 135 -7.58 15.43 -11.23
N LEU A 136 -6.51 14.62 -11.21
CA LEU A 136 -6.03 13.87 -12.36
C LEU A 136 -7.05 12.88 -12.92
N LEU A 137 -7.95 12.34 -12.09
CA LEU A 137 -9.04 11.45 -12.46
C LEU A 137 -10.41 12.15 -12.59
N GLY A 138 -10.46 13.48 -12.38
CA GLY A 138 -11.68 14.28 -12.53
C GLY A 138 -12.75 13.99 -11.47
N THR A 139 -12.36 13.68 -10.24
CA THR A 139 -13.24 13.39 -9.10
C THR A 139 -13.18 14.44 -8.00
N GLU A 140 -12.65 15.64 -8.30
CA GLU A 140 -12.59 16.75 -7.35
C GLU A 140 -13.97 17.09 -6.80
N GLY A 141 -14.04 17.39 -5.50
CA GLY A 141 -15.29 17.74 -4.82
C GLY A 141 -16.22 16.58 -4.52
N GLN A 142 -15.93 15.36 -5.00
CA GLN A 142 -16.65 14.16 -4.62
C GLN A 142 -16.15 13.62 -3.29
N ARG A 143 -17.02 12.92 -2.56
CA ARG A 143 -16.69 12.31 -1.27
C ARG A 143 -16.99 10.82 -1.28
N PRO A 144 -16.10 9.97 -0.73
CA PRO A 144 -16.40 8.56 -0.56
C PRO A 144 -17.52 8.38 0.48
N ILE A 145 -18.32 7.35 0.28
CA ILE A 145 -19.37 6.95 1.22
C ILE A 145 -18.77 5.84 2.10
N ALA A 146 -19.09 5.83 3.39
CA ALA A 146 -18.74 4.73 4.27
C ALA A 146 -19.91 3.74 4.38
N ARG A 147 -19.65 2.46 4.12
CA ARG A 147 -20.57 1.34 4.34
C ARG A 147 -19.85 0.28 5.15
N GLU A 148 -20.49 -0.23 6.23
CA GLU A 148 -19.91 -1.27 7.08
C GLU A 148 -18.48 -0.95 7.55
N LYS A 149 -18.22 0.30 7.90
CA LYS A 149 -16.90 0.84 8.30
C LYS A 149 -15.83 0.86 7.19
N LYS A 150 -16.18 0.55 5.94
CA LYS A 150 -15.29 0.64 4.78
C LYS A 150 -15.63 1.84 3.93
N LEU A 151 -14.60 2.50 3.42
CA LEU A 151 -14.76 3.57 2.43
C LEU A 151 -15.07 2.95 1.05
N ILE A 152 -16.13 3.42 0.41
CA ILE A 152 -16.45 3.07 -0.97
C ILE A 152 -15.71 4.05 -1.88
N PRO A 153 -14.84 3.58 -2.79
CA PRO A 153 -14.10 4.44 -3.69
C PRO A 153 -15.01 5.29 -4.59
N VAL A 154 -14.57 6.51 -4.85
CA VAL A 154 -15.23 7.41 -5.79
C VAL A 154 -14.98 6.89 -7.21
N GLN A 155 -16.04 6.77 -8.01
CA GLN A 155 -15.92 6.30 -9.38
C GLN A 155 -15.47 7.45 -10.30
N SER A 156 -14.34 7.27 -10.98
CA SER A 156 -13.93 8.19 -12.04
C SER A 156 -14.64 7.83 -13.37
N ARG A 157 -14.81 8.84 -14.23
CA ARG A 157 -15.35 8.61 -15.59
C ARG A 157 -14.47 7.71 -16.47
N TRP A 158 -13.26 7.41 -16.01
CA TRP A 158 -12.27 6.61 -16.72
C TRP A 158 -12.32 5.12 -16.36
N GLY A 159 -13.30 4.70 -15.55
CA GLY A 159 -13.43 3.31 -15.10
C GLY A 159 -12.41 2.91 -14.02
N VAL A 160 -11.72 3.87 -13.43
CA VAL A 160 -10.76 3.66 -12.35
C VAL A 160 -11.32 4.26 -11.06
N PRO A 161 -11.79 3.46 -10.10
CA PRO A 161 -12.20 3.93 -8.79
C PRO A 161 -11.00 4.47 -8.01
N VAL A 162 -11.23 5.54 -7.22
CA VAL A 162 -10.17 6.25 -6.52
C VAL A 162 -10.55 6.64 -5.09
N LEU A 163 -9.62 6.46 -4.16
CA LEU A 163 -9.63 7.11 -2.85
C LEU A 163 -8.40 8.02 -2.74
N SER A 164 -8.62 9.29 -2.48
CA SER A 164 -7.58 10.31 -2.34
C SER A 164 -7.65 10.95 -0.96
N MET A 165 -6.50 11.33 -0.42
CA MET A 165 -6.42 12.18 0.78
C MET A 165 -7.23 13.48 0.59
N ALA A 166 -7.33 13.99 -0.65
CA ALA A 166 -8.17 15.14 -0.98
C ALA A 166 -9.67 14.88 -0.78
N HIS A 167 -10.14 13.65 -0.96
CA HIS A 167 -11.54 13.29 -0.74
C HIS A 167 -11.93 13.28 0.76
N LEU A 168 -10.95 13.16 1.66
CA LEU A 168 -11.15 13.13 3.11
C LEU A 168 -11.04 14.53 3.73
N ALA A 169 -10.55 15.51 2.95
CA ALA A 169 -10.42 16.91 3.36
C ALA A 169 -11.68 17.70 3.05
N GLU A 170 -11.98 18.73 3.86
CA GLU A 170 -12.99 19.71 3.47
C GLU A 170 -12.45 20.67 2.41
N PRO A 171 -13.24 21.06 1.41
CA PRO A 171 -12.81 22.02 0.40
C PRO A 171 -12.31 23.32 1.05
N GLY A 172 -11.08 23.70 0.74
CA GLY A 172 -10.45 24.93 1.27
C GLY A 172 -9.89 24.83 2.69
N GLN A 173 -9.99 23.70 3.35
CA GLN A 173 -9.32 23.48 4.63
C GLN A 173 -7.94 22.86 4.43
N ALA A 174 -6.90 23.55 4.91
CA ALA A 174 -5.60 22.94 5.10
C ALA A 174 -5.68 21.97 6.29
N ILE A 175 -5.78 20.68 6.03
CA ILE A 175 -5.67 19.68 7.11
C ILE A 175 -4.19 19.55 7.46
N ALA A 176 -3.84 19.91 8.69
CA ALA A 176 -2.52 19.62 9.24
C ALA A 176 -2.45 18.12 9.58
N TRP A 177 -2.19 17.29 8.56
CA TRP A 177 -1.97 15.86 8.76
C TRP A 177 -0.74 15.65 9.65
N ARG A 178 -0.95 15.09 10.83
CA ARG A 178 0.14 14.62 11.69
C ARG A 178 0.40 13.15 11.38
N GLY A 179 1.65 12.70 11.47
CA GLY A 179 2.08 11.37 11.06
C GLY A 179 1.12 10.21 11.40
N PRO A 180 0.67 10.04 12.67
CA PRO A 180 -0.28 8.97 13.02
C PRO A 180 -1.65 9.09 12.35
N MET A 181 -2.16 10.32 12.14
CA MET A 181 -3.45 10.54 11.47
C MET A 181 -3.37 10.18 9.98
N ALA A 182 -2.29 10.58 9.32
CA ALA A 182 -2.05 10.25 7.93
C ALA A 182 -1.89 8.74 7.71
N GLY A 183 -1.15 8.07 8.60
CA GLY A 183 -1.01 6.62 8.59
C GLY A 183 -2.36 5.89 8.76
N ASN A 184 -3.22 6.36 9.66
CA ASN A 184 -4.56 5.79 9.84
C ASN A 184 -5.48 6.04 8.63
N ALA A 185 -5.42 7.22 8.01
CA ALA A 185 -6.18 7.51 6.80
C ALA A 185 -5.73 6.60 5.63
N LEU A 186 -4.41 6.39 5.47
CA LEU A 186 -3.89 5.45 4.49
C LEU A 186 -4.42 4.03 4.73
N VAL A 187 -4.41 3.56 5.99
CA VAL A 187 -4.97 2.25 6.36
C VAL A 187 -6.44 2.17 5.95
N GLN A 188 -7.26 3.18 6.27
CA GLN A 188 -8.68 3.19 5.90
C GLN A 188 -8.91 3.19 4.39
N MET A 189 -8.08 3.90 3.62
CA MET A 189 -8.17 3.91 2.16
C MET A 189 -7.78 2.55 1.55
N LEU A 190 -6.72 1.92 2.04
CA LEU A 190 -6.27 0.61 1.56
C LEU A 190 -7.24 -0.52 1.95
N ASP A 191 -7.87 -0.41 3.13
CA ASP A 191 -8.92 -1.33 3.61
C ASP A 191 -10.31 -1.01 3.05
N GLY A 192 -10.44 -0.03 2.17
CA GLY A 192 -11.69 0.34 1.51
C GLY A 192 -12.37 -0.81 0.78
N ASP A 193 -13.59 -0.59 0.33
CA ASP A 193 -14.34 -1.56 -0.48
C ASP A 193 -13.83 -1.59 -1.92
N TRP A 194 -12.82 -2.40 -2.17
CA TRP A 194 -12.20 -2.63 -3.46
C TRP A 194 -12.62 -3.98 -4.08
N THR A 195 -13.88 -4.39 -3.89
CA THR A 195 -14.38 -5.73 -4.27
C THR A 195 -14.11 -6.07 -5.74
N ASP A 196 -14.23 -5.09 -6.63
CA ASP A 196 -14.05 -5.28 -8.07
C ASP A 196 -12.67 -4.83 -8.59
N VAL A 197 -11.64 -4.81 -7.71
CA VAL A 197 -10.29 -4.37 -8.05
C VAL A 197 -9.28 -5.49 -7.85
N ASP A 198 -8.54 -5.82 -8.91
CA ASP A 198 -7.46 -6.81 -8.88
C ASP A 198 -6.11 -6.16 -8.58
N VAL A 199 -5.91 -4.94 -9.10
CA VAL A 199 -4.67 -4.18 -8.98
C VAL A 199 -4.95 -2.82 -8.35
N LEU A 200 -4.28 -2.54 -7.25
CA LEU A 200 -4.35 -1.23 -6.58
C LEU A 200 -3.05 -0.48 -6.81
N VAL A 201 -3.12 0.61 -7.55
CA VAL A 201 -1.99 1.54 -7.74
C VAL A 201 -2.01 2.54 -6.61
N VAL A 202 -0.92 2.63 -5.86
CA VAL A 202 -0.80 3.52 -4.70
C VAL A 202 0.21 4.62 -4.99
N ASP A 203 -0.26 5.85 -5.12
CA ASP A 203 0.55 7.05 -5.29
C ASP A 203 1.09 7.52 -3.94
N LEU A 204 2.37 7.24 -3.66
CA LEU A 204 3.01 7.56 -2.39
C LEU A 204 3.51 9.01 -2.33
N PRO A 205 3.67 9.63 -1.17
CA PRO A 205 4.36 10.90 -1.06
C PRO A 205 5.82 10.77 -1.51
N PRO A 206 6.47 11.86 -1.94
CA PRO A 206 7.88 11.81 -2.32
C PRO A 206 8.80 11.57 -1.11
N GLY A 207 9.98 11.02 -1.37
CA GLY A 207 11.01 10.78 -0.34
C GLY A 207 10.85 9.43 0.37
N THR A 208 11.28 9.35 1.63
CA THR A 208 11.35 8.11 2.44
C THR A 208 10.69 8.30 3.81
N GLY A 209 9.55 8.99 3.84
CA GLY A 209 8.87 9.41 5.08
C GLY A 209 7.97 8.34 5.71
N ASP A 210 7.31 8.74 6.82
CA ASP A 210 6.48 7.85 7.67
C ASP A 210 5.35 7.13 6.94
N ILE A 211 4.77 7.74 5.90
CA ILE A 211 3.69 7.12 5.11
C ILE A 211 4.22 5.96 4.29
N GLN A 212 5.38 6.12 3.67
CA GLN A 212 6.02 5.02 2.95
C GLN A 212 6.38 3.88 3.91
N LEU A 213 6.94 4.18 5.08
CA LEU A 213 7.22 3.18 6.11
C LEU A 213 5.93 2.47 6.58
N THR A 214 4.84 3.20 6.81
CA THR A 214 3.54 2.62 7.17
C THR A 214 3.04 1.66 6.08
N MET A 215 3.14 2.07 4.81
CA MET A 215 2.78 1.24 3.66
C MET A 215 3.59 -0.06 3.63
N LEU A 216 4.90 0.04 3.76
CA LEU A 216 5.81 -1.12 3.74
C LEU A 216 5.57 -2.05 4.92
N GLN A 217 5.33 -1.53 6.11
CA GLN A 217 5.13 -2.32 7.33
C GLN A 217 3.77 -3.01 7.40
N LYS A 218 2.71 -2.32 7.00
CA LYS A 218 1.32 -2.83 7.17
C LYS A 218 0.79 -3.55 5.95
N PHE A 219 1.10 -3.09 4.75
CA PHE A 219 0.49 -3.59 3.52
C PHE A 219 1.45 -4.29 2.58
N LYS A 220 2.74 -4.11 2.76
CA LYS A 220 3.82 -4.71 1.96
C LYS A 220 3.41 -4.83 0.49
N PRO A 221 3.62 -3.80 -0.35
CA PRO A 221 3.27 -3.84 -1.76
C PRO A 221 3.86 -5.06 -2.45
N ASP A 222 3.17 -5.58 -3.45
CA ASP A 222 3.70 -6.67 -4.27
C ASP A 222 4.92 -6.22 -5.06
N GLY A 223 4.96 -4.94 -5.47
CA GLY A 223 6.11 -4.31 -6.10
C GLY A 223 6.02 -2.80 -6.15
N ALA A 224 7.11 -2.15 -6.55
CA ALA A 224 7.21 -0.70 -6.64
C ALA A 224 7.70 -0.24 -8.03
N VAL A 225 7.06 0.79 -8.57
CA VAL A 225 7.52 1.55 -9.75
C VAL A 225 8.16 2.84 -9.25
N ILE A 226 9.41 3.08 -9.61
CA ILE A 226 10.16 4.26 -9.19
C ILE A 226 10.19 5.28 -10.32
N VAL A 227 9.69 6.48 -10.06
CA VAL A 227 9.64 7.58 -11.03
C VAL A 227 10.77 8.57 -10.75
N SER A 228 11.56 8.86 -11.79
CA SER A 228 12.62 9.87 -11.76
C SER A 228 12.57 10.73 -13.02
N THR A 229 13.37 11.79 -13.04
CA THR A 229 13.70 12.57 -14.24
C THR A 229 15.17 12.34 -14.60
N PRO A 230 15.64 12.69 -15.81
CA PRO A 230 17.03 12.45 -16.21
C PRO A 230 18.10 13.18 -15.39
N GLN A 231 17.71 14.13 -14.54
CA GLN A 231 18.62 14.98 -13.75
C GLN A 231 19.33 14.20 -12.65
N ASP A 232 20.64 14.39 -12.47
CA ASP A 232 21.48 13.73 -11.48
C ASP A 232 20.92 13.78 -10.05
N LEU A 233 20.43 14.95 -9.62
CA LEU A 233 19.83 15.10 -8.29
C LEU A 233 18.57 14.25 -8.10
N ALA A 234 17.79 14.03 -9.16
CA ALA A 234 16.61 13.17 -9.11
C ALA A 234 17.02 11.70 -9.00
N LEU A 235 18.12 11.32 -9.63
CA LEU A 235 18.65 9.95 -9.60
C LEU A 235 19.21 9.59 -8.24
N ILE A 236 19.96 10.50 -7.60
CA ILE A 236 20.44 10.31 -6.22
C ILE A 236 19.28 10.03 -5.25
N ASP A 237 18.19 10.80 -5.39
CA ASP A 237 17.02 10.58 -4.53
C ASP A 237 16.24 9.32 -4.91
N ALA A 238 16.19 8.95 -6.20
CA ALA A 238 15.59 7.69 -6.66
C ALA A 238 16.34 6.48 -6.09
N THR A 239 17.70 6.53 -6.06
CA THR A 239 18.53 5.48 -5.43
C THR A 239 18.17 5.28 -3.96
N ARG A 240 17.91 6.36 -3.21
CA ARG A 240 17.48 6.24 -1.81
C ARG A 240 16.10 5.61 -1.67
N ALA A 241 15.16 5.92 -2.58
CA ALA A 241 13.86 5.30 -2.59
C ALA A 241 13.96 3.80 -2.90
N ILE A 242 14.75 3.39 -3.90
CA ILE A 242 15.02 2.00 -4.23
C ILE A 242 15.58 1.25 -3.01
N ALA A 243 16.63 1.77 -2.38
CA ALA A 243 17.23 1.16 -1.21
C ALA A 243 16.25 0.96 -0.05
N LEU A 244 15.23 1.81 0.09
CA LEU A 244 14.17 1.65 1.08
C LEU A 244 13.30 0.43 0.76
N PHE A 245 12.87 0.26 -0.51
CA PHE A 245 12.06 -0.87 -0.95
C PHE A 245 12.83 -2.18 -0.86
N ASP A 246 14.08 -2.21 -1.28
CA ASP A 246 14.97 -3.38 -1.18
C ASP A 246 15.14 -3.83 0.27
N LYS A 247 15.44 -2.87 1.17
CA LYS A 247 15.57 -3.14 2.62
C LYS A 247 14.26 -3.68 3.22
N ALA A 248 13.10 -3.27 2.70
CA ALA A 248 11.81 -3.77 3.12
C ALA A 248 11.43 -5.12 2.48
N GLY A 249 12.25 -5.64 1.57
CA GLY A 249 11.97 -6.86 0.80
C GLY A 249 10.75 -6.70 -0.11
N VAL A 250 10.56 -5.49 -0.67
CA VAL A 250 9.56 -5.19 -1.69
C VAL A 250 10.26 -5.08 -3.04
N PRO A 251 9.96 -5.94 -4.01
CA PRO A 251 10.59 -5.90 -5.31
C PRO A 251 10.38 -4.56 -6.02
N VAL A 252 11.44 -4.02 -6.62
CA VAL A 252 11.33 -2.90 -7.56
C VAL A 252 10.98 -3.47 -8.92
N ILE A 253 9.76 -3.17 -9.42
CA ILE A 253 9.28 -3.58 -10.74
C ILE A 253 10.15 -2.95 -11.82
N GLY A 254 10.53 -1.69 -11.61
CA GLY A 254 11.48 -0.97 -12.45
C GLY A 254 11.38 0.54 -12.32
N LEU A 255 12.23 1.22 -13.09
CA LEU A 255 12.35 2.67 -13.15
C LEU A 255 11.65 3.24 -14.36
N VAL A 256 10.99 4.39 -14.19
CA VAL A 256 10.39 5.21 -15.25
C VAL A 256 11.14 6.54 -15.32
N GLU A 257 11.66 6.88 -16.50
CA GLU A 257 12.24 8.19 -16.77
C GLU A 257 11.14 9.12 -17.30
N ASN A 258 10.65 10.03 -16.48
CA ASN A 258 9.69 11.04 -16.87
C ASN A 258 10.39 12.33 -17.32
N MET A 259 9.71 13.14 -18.15
CA MET A 259 10.24 14.39 -18.71
C MET A 259 11.48 14.16 -19.60
N ALA A 260 11.55 13.05 -20.31
CA ALA A 260 12.64 12.66 -21.18
C ALA A 260 12.41 13.16 -22.61
N GLY A 261 13.20 14.13 -23.04
CA GLY A 261 13.07 14.76 -24.35
C GLY A 261 11.87 15.69 -24.47
N TYR A 262 12.04 16.77 -25.17
CA TYR A 262 11.00 17.75 -25.49
C TYR A 262 10.99 18.02 -27.00
N ALA A 263 9.91 17.66 -27.66
CA ALA A 263 9.70 18.01 -29.05
C ALA A 263 9.11 19.42 -29.15
N CYS A 264 9.79 20.33 -29.82
CA CYS A 264 9.31 21.70 -30.03
C CYS A 264 8.00 21.66 -30.83
N PRO A 265 6.89 22.25 -30.34
CA PRO A 265 5.61 22.22 -31.06
C PRO A 265 5.62 23.10 -32.36
N HIS A 266 6.64 23.92 -32.57
CA HIS A 266 6.75 24.78 -33.73
C HIS A 266 7.60 24.18 -34.85
N CYS A 267 8.75 23.57 -34.53
CA CYS A 267 9.69 23.05 -35.56
C CYS A 267 9.87 21.53 -35.47
N GLY A 268 9.36 20.87 -34.44
CA GLY A 268 9.53 19.42 -34.23
C GLY A 268 10.92 18.99 -33.74
N GLU A 269 11.87 19.94 -33.58
CA GLU A 269 13.19 19.63 -33.05
C GLU A 269 13.11 19.09 -31.64
N VAL A 270 13.82 18.00 -31.39
CA VAL A 270 13.86 17.34 -30.06
C VAL A 270 15.07 17.86 -29.31
N SER A 271 14.84 18.37 -28.10
CA SER A 271 15.88 18.79 -27.17
C SER A 271 15.70 18.05 -25.83
N ASP A 272 16.75 18.01 -25.03
CA ASP A 272 16.79 17.32 -23.74
C ASP A 272 17.01 18.33 -22.59
N PRO A 273 16.02 19.18 -22.24
CA PRO A 273 16.21 20.27 -21.27
C PRO A 273 16.57 19.78 -19.86
N PHE A 274 16.27 18.52 -19.53
CA PHE A 274 16.60 17.89 -18.27
C PHE A 274 17.69 16.79 -18.40
N GLY A 275 18.33 16.66 -19.57
CA GLY A 275 19.21 15.54 -19.88
C GLY A 275 18.44 14.34 -20.44
N ARG A 276 19.14 13.24 -20.68
CA ARG A 276 18.58 12.03 -21.28
C ARG A 276 19.27 10.78 -20.75
N GLY A 277 18.50 9.73 -20.48
CA GLY A 277 19.02 8.40 -20.20
C GLY A 277 19.57 8.20 -18.79
N GLY A 278 19.46 9.20 -17.91
CA GLY A 278 20.00 9.10 -16.55
C GLY A 278 19.29 8.02 -15.72
N ALA A 279 17.96 7.91 -15.80
CA ALA A 279 17.24 6.89 -15.07
C ALA A 279 17.47 5.47 -15.63
N GLU A 280 17.70 5.34 -16.95
CA GLU A 280 18.06 4.06 -17.56
C GLU A 280 19.46 3.61 -17.13
N ALA A 281 20.44 4.53 -17.13
CA ALA A 281 21.79 4.23 -16.66
C ALA A 281 21.77 3.81 -15.16
N ALA A 282 21.06 4.58 -14.32
CA ALA A 282 20.91 4.26 -12.91
C ALA A 282 20.21 2.91 -12.66
N ALA A 283 19.21 2.56 -13.47
CA ALA A 283 18.56 1.26 -13.42
C ALA A 283 19.57 0.13 -13.69
N GLY A 284 20.39 0.27 -14.73
CA GLY A 284 21.43 -0.69 -15.07
C GLY A 284 22.51 -0.82 -13.99
N GLU A 285 22.96 0.28 -13.40
CA GLU A 285 23.94 0.28 -12.32
C GLU A 285 23.44 -0.42 -11.04
N MET A 286 22.13 -0.35 -10.79
CA MET A 286 21.50 -0.95 -9.60
C MET A 286 20.87 -2.33 -9.88
N ASP A 287 21.04 -2.89 -11.08
CA ASP A 287 20.46 -4.18 -11.51
C ASP A 287 18.93 -4.23 -11.39
N HIS A 288 18.27 -3.11 -11.75
CA HIS A 288 16.82 -3.02 -11.79
C HIS A 288 16.30 -2.82 -13.22
N PRO A 289 15.08 -3.30 -13.57
CA PRO A 289 14.50 -3.09 -14.88
C PRO A 289 14.26 -1.61 -15.18
N PHE A 290 14.47 -1.23 -16.43
CA PHE A 290 14.05 0.07 -16.96
C PHE A 290 12.73 -0.10 -17.74
N LEU A 291 11.64 0.54 -17.27
CA LEU A 291 10.30 0.36 -17.82
C LEU A 291 10.02 1.25 -19.03
N GLY A 292 10.74 2.36 -19.16
CA GLY A 292 10.58 3.25 -20.30
C GLY A 292 10.66 4.73 -19.98
N ARG A 293 10.47 5.53 -21.04
CA ARG A 293 10.51 7.01 -20.99
C ARG A 293 9.17 7.61 -21.32
N ILE A 294 8.84 8.69 -20.61
CA ILE A 294 7.69 9.54 -20.88
C ILE A 294 8.23 10.91 -21.30
N PRO A 295 7.84 11.44 -22.47
CA PRO A 295 8.34 12.71 -22.94
C PRO A 295 7.86 13.88 -22.07
N LEU A 296 8.64 14.95 -22.04
CA LEU A 296 8.18 16.25 -21.60
C LEU A 296 7.26 16.80 -22.68
N ASP A 297 5.95 16.83 -22.43
CA ASP A 297 4.96 17.25 -23.41
C ASP A 297 3.90 18.17 -22.80
N ILE A 298 3.59 19.24 -23.50
CA ILE A 298 2.58 20.22 -23.08
C ILE A 298 1.18 19.56 -23.04
N ALA A 299 0.91 18.60 -23.92
CA ALA A 299 -0.37 17.89 -23.95
C ALA A 299 -0.58 17.11 -22.65
N ILE A 300 0.43 16.33 -22.19
CA ILE A 300 0.38 15.59 -20.93
C ILE A 300 0.03 16.52 -19.78
N ARG A 301 0.66 17.69 -19.69
CA ARG A 301 0.37 18.68 -18.64
C ARG A 301 -1.08 19.20 -18.74
N ARG A 302 -1.50 19.65 -19.95
CA ARG A 302 -2.85 20.21 -20.14
C ARG A 302 -3.95 19.20 -19.84
N GLU A 303 -3.77 17.96 -20.28
CA GLU A 303 -4.67 16.87 -20.05
C GLU A 303 -4.74 16.51 -18.55
N SER A 304 -3.59 16.44 -17.87
CA SER A 304 -3.52 16.26 -16.41
C SER A 304 -4.28 17.35 -15.66
N ASP A 305 -4.08 18.62 -16.02
CA ASP A 305 -4.78 19.76 -15.42
C ASP A 305 -6.30 19.71 -15.64
N ALA A 306 -6.74 19.11 -16.76
CA ALA A 306 -8.14 18.96 -17.14
C ALA A 306 -8.81 17.68 -16.55
N GLY A 307 -8.08 16.86 -15.80
CA GLY A 307 -8.58 15.57 -15.29
C GLY A 307 -8.87 14.56 -16.41
N THR A 308 -8.06 14.64 -17.48
CA THR A 308 -8.12 13.74 -18.64
C THR A 308 -6.78 13.00 -18.73
N PRO A 309 -6.66 11.77 -18.19
CA PRO A 309 -5.42 11.03 -18.28
C PRO A 309 -5.00 10.78 -19.73
N THR A 310 -3.76 11.09 -20.06
CA THR A 310 -3.21 10.91 -21.42
C THR A 310 -3.33 9.46 -21.91
N ALA A 311 -3.18 8.50 -21.01
CA ALA A 311 -3.34 7.09 -21.31
C ALA A 311 -4.77 6.69 -21.73
N ALA A 312 -5.77 7.55 -21.55
CA ALA A 312 -7.12 7.34 -22.09
C ALA A 312 -7.21 7.64 -23.59
N GLY A 313 -6.24 8.36 -24.16
CA GLY A 313 -6.12 8.66 -25.58
C GLY A 313 -5.39 7.59 -26.39
N GLU A 314 -5.02 7.92 -27.64
CA GLU A 314 -4.35 7.00 -28.58
C GLU A 314 -3.05 7.57 -29.20
N GLY A 315 -2.62 8.74 -28.80
CA GLY A 315 -1.42 9.38 -29.32
C GLY A 315 -0.11 8.71 -28.87
N PRO A 316 1.04 9.17 -29.38
CA PRO A 316 2.35 8.61 -29.01
C PRO A 316 2.66 8.75 -27.51
N GLN A 317 2.11 9.76 -26.85
CA GLN A 317 2.22 9.94 -25.39
C GLN A 317 1.44 8.85 -24.64
N ALA A 318 0.22 8.52 -25.11
CA ALA A 318 -0.58 7.43 -24.54
C ALA A 318 0.13 6.08 -24.72
N GLN A 319 0.76 5.86 -25.88
CA GLN A 319 1.54 4.65 -26.13
C GLN A 319 2.76 4.51 -25.22
N ALA A 320 3.39 5.63 -24.79
CA ALA A 320 4.48 5.57 -23.82
C ALA A 320 4.00 4.99 -22.48
N PHE A 321 2.84 5.42 -22.00
CA PHE A 321 2.23 4.86 -20.79
C PHE A 321 1.76 3.42 -20.99
N ALA A 322 1.23 3.07 -22.16
CA ALA A 322 0.80 1.72 -22.45
C ALA A 322 1.96 0.72 -22.37
N ARG A 323 3.12 1.02 -22.97
CA ARG A 323 4.32 0.16 -22.88
C ARG A 323 4.79 -0.06 -21.44
N ILE A 324 4.77 1.00 -20.60
CA ILE A 324 5.10 0.87 -19.19
C ILE A 324 4.10 -0.02 -18.46
N ALA A 325 2.81 0.13 -18.77
CA ALA A 325 1.75 -0.69 -18.20
C ALA A 325 1.85 -2.15 -18.62
N GLU A 326 2.20 -2.43 -19.87
CA GLU A 326 2.47 -3.79 -20.37
C GLU A 326 3.57 -4.47 -19.55
N SER A 327 4.71 -3.82 -19.35
CA SER A 327 5.81 -4.36 -18.54
C SER A 327 5.39 -4.62 -17.09
N VAL A 328 4.59 -3.72 -16.50
CA VAL A 328 4.05 -3.91 -15.15
C VAL A 328 3.05 -5.07 -15.11
N ALA A 329 2.18 -5.20 -16.12
CA ALA A 329 1.21 -6.29 -16.22
C ALA A 329 1.92 -7.66 -16.38
N GLU A 330 2.92 -7.76 -17.22
CA GLU A 330 3.75 -8.97 -17.39
C GLU A 330 4.40 -9.37 -16.05
N TRP A 331 4.95 -8.39 -15.33
CA TRP A 331 5.53 -8.65 -14.02
C TRP A 331 4.49 -9.15 -13.01
N LEU A 332 3.26 -8.60 -13.02
CA LEU A 332 2.18 -9.03 -12.14
C LEU A 332 1.71 -10.47 -12.41
N VAL A 333 1.73 -10.91 -13.67
CA VAL A 333 1.35 -12.28 -14.06
C VAL A 333 2.44 -13.30 -13.70
N GLY A 334 3.71 -12.90 -13.74
CA GLY A 334 4.86 -13.77 -13.45
C GLY A 334 5.09 -14.04 -11.94
N LYS A 335 4.27 -13.46 -11.07
CA LYS A 335 4.29 -13.61 -9.61
C LYS A 335 3.05 -14.33 -9.09
#